data_10060f3b703d808c1ac306637a014fd9
#
_entry.id   10060f3b703d808c1ac306637a014fd9
#
_cell.length_a   1.000
_cell.length_b   1.000
_cell.length_c   1.000
_cell.angle_alpha   90.00
_cell.angle_beta   90.00
_cell.angle_gamma   90.00
#
_symmetry.space_group_name_H-M   'P 1'
#
loop_
_entity.id
_entity.type
_entity.pdbx_description
1 polymer ?
#
loop_
_entity_poly.entity_id
_entity_poly.type
_entity_poly.pdbx_seq_one_letter_code
_entity_poly.pdbx_strand_id
1 'polypeptide(L)'
;MEVKSMPSRKSYNRFFIILQEDQKGYGLDSNKTPSGYAKLEVRNDKAKASFYAQNLKKQKGPYFMILIVQGNNGNELINLGRINIDDGGKADVSNEFDANNLVNTNIGMDRVQGAAIGKISEDKVMPVMVGFIGGEELKNWQN
;
A
#
# COMPACT_ATOMS: atom_id res chain seq x y z
N MET A 1 -14.52 -23.35 -28.18
CA MET A 1 -14.16 -22.64 -28.02
C MET A 1 -13.89 -21.97 -27.47
N GLU A 2 -13.63 -21.71 -27.40
CA GLU A 2 -13.34 -20.93 -27.01
C GLU A 2 -12.85 -20.07 -26.57
N VAL A 3 -12.90 -20.13 -26.60
CA VAL A 3 -12.49 -19.21 -26.31
C VAL A 3 -12.00 -18.43 -25.85
N LYS A 4 -11.98 -18.48 -25.86
CA LYS A 4 -11.54 -17.70 -25.52
C LYS A 4 -11.04 -16.85 -25.31
N SER A 5 -10.99 -16.74 -25.39
CA SER A 5 -10.52 -15.83 -25.24
C SER A 5 -10.14 -15.01 -25.01
N MET A 6 -10.28 -15.09 -24.98
CA MET A 6 -9.96 -14.13 -24.89
C MET A 6 -9.32 -13.50 -24.56
N PRO A 7 -9.20 -13.66 -24.41
CA PRO A 7 -8.51 -12.98 -24.22
C PRO A 7 -7.63 -12.56 -24.29
N SER A 8 -7.53 -13.29 -24.41
CA SER A 8 -6.32 -12.81 -24.49
C SER A 8 -6.21 -11.42 -24.26
N ARG A 9 -7.19 -10.96 -24.04
CA ARG A 9 -7.07 -9.72 -23.71
C ARG A 9 -6.25 -9.59 -22.55
N LYS A 10 -5.19 -8.96 -22.63
CA LYS A 10 -4.36 -8.73 -21.52
C LYS A 10 -5.03 -7.77 -20.66
N SER A 11 -5.39 -8.20 -19.53
CA SER A 11 -6.00 -7.39 -18.54
C SER A 11 -4.92 -6.51 -17.90
N TYR A 12 -5.09 -5.21 -17.96
CA TYR A 12 -4.19 -4.26 -17.32
C TYR A 12 -5.01 -3.21 -16.61
N ASN A 13 -4.84 -3.13 -15.29
CA ASN A 13 -5.48 -2.12 -14.46
C ASN A 13 -4.42 -1.39 -13.66
N ARG A 14 -4.62 -0.11 -13.50
CA ARG A 14 -3.71 0.72 -12.71
C ARG A 14 -4.53 1.73 -11.95
N PHE A 15 -4.23 1.88 -10.67
CA PHE A 15 -4.88 2.92 -9.90
C PHE A 15 -3.92 3.45 -8.86
N PHE A 16 -4.18 4.69 -8.45
CA PHE A 16 -3.37 5.39 -7.48
C PHE A 16 -4.15 5.57 -6.20
N ILE A 17 -3.47 5.46 -5.09
CA ILE A 17 -4.01 5.75 -3.79
C ILE A 17 -3.15 6.86 -3.22
N ILE A 18 -3.75 8.03 -3.00
CA ILE A 18 -3.03 9.14 -2.41
C ILE A 18 -2.89 8.89 -0.92
N LEU A 19 -1.67 8.96 -0.42
CA LEU A 19 -1.39 8.74 1.00
C LEU A 19 -1.27 10.08 1.69
N GLN A 20 -2.00 10.25 2.76
CA GLN A 20 -2.01 11.47 3.54
C GLN A 20 -1.59 11.17 4.96
N GLU A 21 -1.04 12.18 5.62
CA GLU A 21 -0.60 12.03 6.99
C GLU A 21 -1.75 11.60 7.88
N ASP A 22 -1.52 10.58 8.69
CA ASP A 22 -2.49 10.10 9.65
C ASP A 22 -1.99 10.33 11.06
N GLN A 23 -0.72 10.01 11.33
CA GLN A 23 -0.10 10.23 12.63
C GLN A 23 0.93 11.33 12.49
N LYS A 24 0.80 12.38 13.29
CA LYS A 24 1.73 13.49 13.25
C LYS A 24 3.04 13.15 13.94
N GLY A 25 4.08 13.88 13.60
CA GLY A 25 5.37 13.74 14.27
C GLY A 25 6.41 13.00 13.44
N TYR A 26 6.04 12.52 12.26
CA TYR A 26 6.96 11.78 11.39
C TYR A 26 7.42 12.59 10.19
N GLY A 27 7.05 13.85 10.11
CA GLY A 27 7.48 14.73 9.04
C GLY A 27 8.94 15.10 9.16
N LEU A 28 9.56 15.40 8.02
CA LEU A 28 10.96 15.73 7.96
C LEU A 28 11.28 16.93 8.84
N ASP A 29 10.41 17.93 8.81
CA ASP A 29 10.47 19.02 9.76
C ASP A 29 9.06 19.56 9.97
N SER A 30 8.91 20.53 10.86
CA SER A 30 7.59 21.02 11.26
C SER A 30 6.81 21.67 10.12
N ASN A 31 7.50 22.08 9.06
CA ASN A 31 6.86 22.75 7.94
C ASN A 31 6.64 21.83 6.76
N LYS A 32 7.02 20.56 6.87
CA LYS A 32 6.93 19.63 5.74
C LYS A 32 6.13 18.42 6.15
N THR A 33 4.89 18.40 5.70
CA THR A 33 4.00 17.29 5.94
C THR A 33 4.34 16.12 5.03
N PRO A 34 4.40 14.90 5.54
CA PRO A 34 4.62 13.74 4.68
C PRO A 34 3.54 13.63 3.63
N SER A 35 3.93 13.25 2.43
CA SER A 35 3.00 13.02 1.34
C SER A 35 3.52 11.88 0.49
N GLY A 36 2.64 11.29 -0.30
CA GLY A 36 3.03 10.19 -1.15
C GLY A 36 1.85 9.54 -1.82
N TYR A 37 2.13 8.41 -2.45
CA TYR A 37 1.08 7.63 -3.08
C TYR A 37 1.52 6.18 -3.18
N ALA A 38 0.55 5.32 -3.36
CA ALA A 38 0.77 3.94 -3.75
C ALA A 38 0.16 3.76 -5.13
N LYS A 39 0.93 3.22 -6.05
CA LYS A 39 0.44 2.89 -7.38
C LYS A 39 0.33 1.38 -7.46
N LEU A 40 -0.85 0.90 -7.79
CA LEU A 40 -1.11 -0.53 -7.88
C LEU A 40 -1.40 -0.86 -9.33
N GLU A 41 -0.66 -1.80 -9.86
CA GLU A 41 -0.80 -2.22 -11.25
C GLU A 41 -1.02 -3.73 -11.28
N VAL A 42 -1.99 -4.15 -12.10
CA VAL A 42 -2.22 -5.56 -12.34
C VAL A 42 -2.14 -5.77 -13.83
N ARG A 43 -1.28 -6.69 -14.24
CA ARG A 43 -1.16 -7.07 -15.65
C ARG A 43 -1.19 -8.58 -15.70
N ASN A 44 -2.26 -9.11 -16.27
CA ASN A 44 -2.53 -10.53 -16.27
C ASN A 44 -2.57 -11.03 -14.83
N ASP A 45 -1.70 -11.95 -14.46
CA ASP A 45 -1.68 -12.50 -13.11
C ASP A 45 -0.60 -11.89 -12.23
N LYS A 46 0.04 -10.84 -12.70
CA LYS A 46 1.11 -10.19 -11.95
C LYS A 46 0.63 -8.88 -11.39
N ALA A 47 0.99 -8.62 -10.15
CA ALA A 47 0.68 -7.35 -9.51
C ALA A 47 1.97 -6.65 -9.13
N LYS A 48 1.94 -5.34 -9.19
CA LYS A 48 3.07 -4.52 -8.79
C LYS A 48 2.55 -3.39 -7.92
N ALA A 49 3.12 -3.26 -6.73
CA ALA A 49 2.80 -2.15 -5.85
C ALA A 49 4.03 -1.25 -5.76
N SER A 50 3.85 0.01 -6.07
CA SER A 50 4.91 1.01 -6.01
C SER A 50 4.52 2.05 -4.98
N PHE A 51 5.35 2.24 -3.97
CA PHE A 51 5.10 3.22 -2.92
C PHE A 51 6.10 4.35 -3.07
N TYR A 52 5.59 5.56 -3.13
CA TYR A 52 6.40 6.76 -3.15
C TYR A 52 6.04 7.60 -1.93
N ALA A 53 7.06 8.09 -1.23
CA ALA A 53 6.85 8.96 -0.08
C ALA A 53 7.90 10.04 -0.07
N GLN A 54 7.55 11.19 0.50
CA GLN A 54 8.49 12.28 0.71
C GLN A 54 8.18 12.97 2.03
N ASN A 55 9.20 13.64 2.53
CA ASN A 55 9.12 14.41 3.78
C ASN A 55 8.89 13.53 5.01
N LEU A 56 9.40 12.29 4.99
CA LEU A 56 9.37 11.42 6.16
C LEU A 56 10.70 11.49 6.89
N LYS A 57 10.66 11.43 8.19
CA LYS A 57 11.86 11.48 9.01
C LYS A 57 12.50 10.10 9.08
N LYS A 58 13.66 9.94 8.47
CA LYS A 58 14.34 8.66 8.40
C LYS A 58 14.63 8.08 9.76
N GLN A 59 15.02 8.92 10.71
CA GLN A 59 15.42 8.46 12.04
C GLN A 59 14.28 7.88 12.85
N LYS A 60 13.05 8.09 12.43
CA LYS A 60 11.89 7.56 13.14
C LYS A 60 11.37 6.25 12.57
N GLY A 61 12.09 5.69 11.58
CA GLY A 61 11.77 4.38 11.05
C GLY A 61 12.05 3.28 12.07
N PRO A 62 11.87 2.02 11.69
CA PRO A 62 11.55 1.58 10.34
C PRO A 62 10.08 1.78 9.97
N TYR A 63 9.85 1.98 8.69
CA TYR A 63 8.51 2.10 8.14
C TYR A 63 8.22 0.90 7.25
N PHE A 64 6.96 0.56 7.12
CA PHE A 64 6.52 -0.60 6.34
C PHE A 64 5.45 -0.22 5.35
N MET A 65 5.44 -0.91 4.22
CA MET A 65 4.41 -0.75 3.19
C MET A 65 3.30 -1.73 3.50
N ILE A 66 2.07 -1.24 3.54
CA ILE A 66 0.94 -2.03 3.99
C ILE A 66 -0.20 -1.87 3.00
N LEU A 67 -0.84 -2.99 2.64
CA LEU A 67 -2.09 -2.96 1.89
C LEU A 67 -3.24 -3.26 2.85
N ILE A 68 -4.32 -2.53 2.68
CA ILE A 68 -5.54 -2.73 3.45
C ILE A 68 -6.49 -3.48 2.53
N VAL A 69 -6.89 -4.68 2.93
CA VAL A 69 -7.69 -5.54 2.07
C VAL A 69 -8.95 -5.98 2.80
N GLN A 70 -9.96 -6.36 2.02
CA GLN A 70 -11.15 -6.97 2.57
C GLN A 70 -10.92 -8.47 2.66
N GLY A 71 -10.79 -8.97 3.87
CA GLY A 71 -10.63 -10.40 4.11
C GLY A 71 -11.97 -11.07 4.34
N ASN A 72 -11.91 -12.30 4.81
CA ASN A 72 -13.13 -13.08 5.03
C ASN A 72 -13.89 -12.63 6.27
N ASN A 73 -13.17 -12.11 7.26
CA ASN A 73 -13.77 -11.72 8.53
C ASN A 73 -13.59 -10.24 8.82
N GLY A 74 -13.51 -9.43 7.77
CA GLY A 74 -13.33 -8.00 7.92
C GLY A 74 -12.06 -7.55 7.26
N ASN A 75 -11.62 -6.36 7.58
CA ASN A 75 -10.43 -5.81 6.97
C ASN A 75 -9.18 -6.50 7.51
N GLU A 76 -8.24 -6.74 6.63
CA GLU A 76 -6.96 -7.33 6.99
C GLU A 76 -5.85 -6.44 6.44
N LEU A 77 -4.70 -6.49 7.09
CA LEU A 77 -3.54 -5.71 6.69
C LEU A 77 -2.46 -6.65 6.20
N ILE A 78 -1.91 -6.35 5.02
CA ILE A 78 -0.86 -7.15 4.43
C ILE A 78 0.42 -6.32 4.44
N ASN A 79 1.44 -6.83 5.11
CA ASN A 79 2.74 -6.18 5.18
C ASN A 79 3.54 -6.57 3.93
N LEU A 80 3.84 -5.59 3.09
CA LEU A 80 4.63 -5.81 1.88
C LEU A 80 6.13 -5.68 2.12
N GLY A 81 6.53 -5.31 3.32
CA GLY A 81 7.93 -5.18 3.66
C GLY A 81 8.32 -3.75 4.02
N ARG A 82 9.58 -3.62 4.37
CA ARG A 82 10.11 -2.35 4.84
C ARG A 82 10.29 -1.38 3.67
N ILE A 83 9.98 -0.11 3.90
CA ILE A 83 10.29 0.93 2.97
C ILE A 83 11.40 1.79 3.59
N ASN A 84 12.53 1.88 2.90
CA ASN A 84 13.70 2.59 3.42
C ASN A 84 13.65 4.04 2.96
N ILE A 85 13.72 4.94 3.91
CA ILE A 85 13.68 6.38 3.66
C ILE A 85 15.11 6.87 3.52
N ASP A 86 15.39 7.65 2.50
CA ASP A 86 16.75 8.20 2.32
C ASP A 86 16.96 9.42 3.22
N ASP A 87 18.17 9.99 3.15
CA ASP A 87 18.52 11.11 4.01
C ASP A 87 17.70 12.35 3.71
N GLY A 88 17.15 12.45 2.51
CA GLY A 88 16.28 13.55 2.13
C GLY A 88 14.82 13.34 2.47
N GLY A 89 14.49 12.25 3.13
CA GLY A 89 13.12 11.99 3.53
C GLY A 89 12.25 11.36 2.46
N LYS A 90 12.86 10.74 1.45
CA LYS A 90 12.13 10.18 0.31
C LYS A 90 12.34 8.69 0.19
N ALA A 91 11.37 8.04 -0.42
CA ALA A 91 11.47 6.64 -0.80
C ALA A 91 10.65 6.39 -2.05
N ASP A 92 11.09 5.41 -2.83
CA ASP A 92 10.40 5.00 -4.05
C ASP A 92 10.73 3.51 -4.19
N VAL A 93 9.79 2.67 -3.80
CA VAL A 93 10.01 1.23 -3.71
C VAL A 93 8.89 0.50 -4.43
N SER A 94 9.23 -0.51 -5.20
CA SER A 94 8.26 -1.34 -5.91
C SER A 94 8.47 -2.80 -5.56
N ASN A 95 7.36 -3.52 -5.45
CA ASN A 95 7.36 -4.96 -5.23
C ASN A 95 6.40 -5.63 -6.19
N GLU A 96 6.76 -6.83 -6.64
CA GLU A 96 5.90 -7.62 -7.52
C GLU A 96 5.47 -8.90 -6.82
N PHE A 97 4.27 -9.34 -7.11
CA PHE A 97 3.74 -10.57 -6.52
C PHE A 97 2.58 -11.08 -7.38
N ASP A 98 2.08 -12.26 -7.01
CA ASP A 98 0.94 -12.87 -7.68
C ASP A 98 -0.31 -12.04 -7.39
N ALA A 99 -1.01 -11.62 -8.43
CA ALA A 99 -2.20 -10.77 -8.27
C ALA A 99 -3.35 -11.49 -7.56
N ASN A 100 -3.33 -12.82 -7.57
CA ASN A 100 -4.40 -13.61 -6.96
C ASN A 100 -4.04 -14.12 -5.58
N ASN A 101 -2.82 -13.90 -5.15
CA ASN A 101 -2.35 -14.42 -3.86
C ASN A 101 -1.28 -13.50 -3.32
N LEU A 102 -1.69 -12.38 -2.75
CA LEU A 102 -0.78 -11.36 -2.26
C LEU A 102 -0.01 -11.88 -1.05
N VAL A 103 1.28 -11.99 -1.22
CA VAL A 103 2.21 -12.38 -0.15
C VAL A 103 1.72 -13.64 0.58
N ASN A 104 1.25 -14.63 -0.20
CA ASN A 104 0.80 -15.93 0.33
C ASN A 104 -0.37 -15.84 1.31
N THR A 105 -1.23 -14.85 1.13
CA THR A 105 -2.41 -14.69 1.99
C THR A 105 -3.66 -15.33 1.43
N ASN A 106 -3.62 -15.79 0.18
CA ASN A 106 -4.78 -16.25 -0.59
C ASN A 106 -5.79 -15.14 -0.83
N ILE A 107 -5.36 -13.88 -0.71
CA ILE A 107 -6.20 -12.71 -0.98
C ILE A 107 -5.69 -12.06 -2.24
N GLY A 108 -6.59 -11.76 -3.15
CA GLY A 108 -6.24 -11.17 -4.43
C GLY A 108 -6.21 -9.66 -4.41
N MET A 109 -5.60 -9.08 -5.44
CA MET A 109 -5.49 -7.63 -5.58
C MET A 109 -6.86 -6.96 -5.69
N ASP A 110 -7.87 -7.69 -6.14
CA ASP A 110 -9.23 -7.16 -6.25
C ASP A 110 -9.85 -6.85 -4.89
N ARG A 111 -9.26 -7.35 -3.80
CA ARG A 111 -9.74 -7.07 -2.46
C ARG A 111 -9.07 -5.87 -1.81
N VAL A 112 -8.13 -5.23 -2.47
CA VAL A 112 -7.42 -4.08 -1.91
C VAL A 112 -8.36 -2.88 -1.83
N GLN A 113 -8.42 -2.26 -0.67
CA GLN A 113 -9.25 -1.09 -0.41
C GLN A 113 -8.42 0.15 -0.12
N GLY A 114 -7.18 -0.03 0.31
CA GLY A 114 -6.33 1.09 0.64
C GLY A 114 -4.89 0.68 0.83
N ALA A 115 -4.08 1.64 1.19
CA ALA A 115 -2.67 1.43 1.43
C ALA A 115 -2.19 2.35 2.53
N ALA A 116 -1.10 1.96 3.18
CA ALA A 116 -0.55 2.76 4.26
C ALA A 116 0.96 2.60 4.30
N ILE A 117 1.61 3.60 4.88
CA ILE A 117 2.98 3.50 5.33
C ILE A 117 2.89 3.64 6.84
N GLY A 118 3.38 2.64 7.56
CA GLY A 118 3.19 2.63 8.99
C GLY A 118 4.33 1.99 9.73
N LYS A 119 4.18 1.97 11.04
CA LYS A 119 5.10 1.32 11.95
C LYS A 119 4.42 0.07 12.48
N ILE A 120 5.21 -0.96 12.74
CA ILE A 120 4.68 -2.22 13.24
C ILE A 120 5.33 -2.51 14.59
N SER A 121 4.51 -2.78 15.58
CA SER A 121 4.97 -3.13 16.91
C SER A 121 4.02 -4.18 17.49
N GLU A 122 4.57 -5.34 17.87
CA GLU A 122 3.78 -6.40 18.48
C GLU A 122 2.54 -6.75 17.64
N ASP A 123 2.75 -6.92 16.33
CA ASP A 123 1.70 -7.26 15.36
C ASP A 123 0.64 -6.17 15.18
N LYS A 124 0.86 -5.00 15.76
CA LYS A 124 -0.05 -3.88 15.56
C LYS A 124 0.57 -2.88 14.63
N VAL A 125 -0.27 -2.33 13.76
CA VAL A 125 0.15 -1.32 12.82
C VAL A 125 -0.28 0.04 13.32
N MET A 126 0.68 0.97 13.37
CA MET A 126 0.38 2.37 13.61
C MET A 126 0.57 3.09 12.28
N PRO A 127 -0.51 3.55 11.66
CA PRO A 127 -0.37 4.21 10.37
C PRO A 127 0.26 5.58 10.52
N VAL A 128 1.23 5.86 9.68
CA VAL A 128 1.83 7.18 9.58
C VAL A 128 1.18 7.94 8.45
N MET A 129 0.96 7.25 7.33
CA MET A 129 0.25 7.78 6.18
C MET A 129 -0.72 6.73 5.70
N VAL A 130 -1.88 7.14 5.21
CA VAL A 130 -2.90 6.19 4.76
C VAL A 130 -3.72 6.82 3.64
N GLY A 131 -4.25 5.97 2.77
CA GLY A 131 -5.17 6.38 1.74
C GLY A 131 -6.06 5.22 1.33
N PHE A 132 -7.15 5.54 0.65
CA PHE A 132 -8.12 4.53 0.24
C PHE A 132 -8.49 4.73 -1.22
N ILE A 133 -8.84 3.64 -1.88
CA ILE A 133 -9.28 3.69 -3.25
C ILE A 133 -10.54 4.55 -3.30
N GLY A 134 -10.55 5.51 -4.24
CA GLY A 134 -11.67 6.43 -4.34
C GLY A 134 -11.66 7.55 -3.32
N GLY A 135 -10.66 7.58 -2.45
CA GLY A 135 -10.51 8.65 -1.48
C GLY A 135 -11.41 8.54 -0.26
N GLU A 136 -12.15 7.45 -0.12
CA GLU A 136 -13.06 7.30 1.01
C GLU A 136 -12.37 6.58 2.14
N GLU A 137 -12.48 7.14 3.32
CA GLU A 137 -11.90 6.54 4.51
C GLU A 137 -12.82 5.45 5.04
N LEU A 138 -12.23 4.30 5.36
CA LEU A 138 -12.96 3.20 5.97
C LEU A 138 -12.87 3.31 7.48
N LYS A 139 -14.01 3.12 8.14
CA LYS A 139 -14.03 3.14 9.59
C LYS A 139 -13.44 1.85 10.12
N ASN A 140 -12.68 1.97 11.19
CA ASN A 140 -12.12 0.81 11.90
C ASN A 140 -11.27 -0.09 11.02
N TRP A 141 -10.59 0.50 10.04
CA TRP A 141 -9.81 -0.30 9.12
C TRP A 141 -8.61 -0.99 9.79
N GLN A 142 -8.17 -0.49 10.92
CA GLN A 142 -7.04 -1.07 11.66
C GLN A 142 -7.44 -2.31 12.47
N ASN A 143 -8.72 -2.55 12.63
CA ASN A 143 -9.20 -3.67 13.47
C ASN A 143 -9.51 -4.90 12.67
#